data_7099a732e303108eb7307fdc2c42b47a
#
_entry.id   7099a732e303108eb7307fdc2c42b47a
#
_cell.length_a   1.000
_cell.length_b   1.000
_cell.length_c   1.000
_cell.angle_alpha   90.00
_cell.angle_beta   90.00
_cell.angle_gamma   90.00
#
_symmetry.space_group_name_H-M   'P 1'
#
loop_
_entity.id
_entity.type
_entity.pdbx_description
1 polymer ?
#
loop_
_entity_poly.entity_id
_entity_poly.type
_entity_poly.pdbx_seq_one_letter_code
_entity_poly.pdbx_strand_id
1 'polypeptide(L)'
;MNANVIATRTALTPIVWGTTYAVTTTWLPAGHPVTAGLLRALPAGLILLLITRTLPTGSWWWRSAVLGILNIGLFFTLLFMAAQQLPGGVAAILTSTSPLVAMTISPFLLRIKPTRGHIVAAILALLGVSAITLTPGARLTVVGVIAGLGSAISMGFGMVLAKRWGQPAGRNPLDTTAWQLIAGGAVLIPFAIAEGPLTNVDLPAVGGYAYLCIFGAALAYPNWFAGLKRLDATAVLLLGALSPVTALLLDAVTHTAPTPLQLCGIIVVLAAIVIAQKSPMRASAGVP
;
A
#
# COMPACT_ATOMS: atom_id res chain seq x y z
N MET A 1 -21.94 -8.29 -7.89
CA MET A 1 -21.45 -8.12 -6.49
C MET A 1 -21.60 -6.65 -6.12
N ASN A 2 -22.27 -6.33 -5.03
CA ASN A 2 -22.51 -4.94 -4.59
C ASN A 2 -21.20 -4.24 -4.21
N ALA A 3 -21.13 -2.90 -4.42
CA ALA A 3 -19.93 -2.10 -4.12
C ALA A 3 -19.44 -2.29 -2.67
N ASN A 4 -20.35 -2.41 -1.70
CA ASN A 4 -20.01 -2.65 -0.30
C ASN A 4 -19.27 -3.99 -0.10
N VAL A 5 -19.71 -5.05 -0.76
CA VAL A 5 -19.05 -6.37 -0.67
C VAL A 5 -17.64 -6.31 -1.26
N ILE A 6 -17.45 -5.55 -2.34
CA ILE A 6 -16.14 -5.36 -2.96
C ILE A 6 -15.24 -4.56 -2.01
N ALA A 7 -15.74 -3.46 -1.44
CA ALA A 7 -15.00 -2.63 -0.49
C ALA A 7 -14.57 -3.45 0.75
N THR A 8 -15.48 -4.23 1.34
CA THR A 8 -15.19 -5.10 2.49
C THR A 8 -14.11 -6.13 2.16
N ARG A 9 -14.19 -6.79 1.00
CA ARG A 9 -13.14 -7.72 0.57
C ARG A 9 -11.80 -7.03 0.37
N THR A 10 -11.79 -5.85 -0.27
CA THR A 10 -10.58 -5.07 -0.51
C THR A 10 -9.96 -4.60 0.81
N ALA A 11 -10.78 -4.26 1.81
CA ALA A 11 -10.34 -3.85 3.15
C ALA A 11 -9.57 -4.95 3.90
N LEU A 12 -9.76 -6.23 3.59
CA LEU A 12 -8.95 -7.31 4.17
C LEU A 12 -7.45 -7.14 3.86
N THR A 13 -7.11 -6.56 2.72
CA THR A 13 -5.72 -6.31 2.34
C THR A 13 -5.00 -5.37 3.31
N PRO A 14 -5.45 -4.13 3.57
CA PRO A 14 -4.78 -3.26 4.53
C PRO A 14 -4.87 -3.76 5.98
N ILE A 15 -5.87 -4.56 6.34
CA ILE A 15 -5.91 -5.25 7.64
C ILE A 15 -4.72 -6.21 7.75
N VAL A 16 -4.50 -7.07 6.75
CA VAL A 16 -3.31 -7.94 6.70
C VAL A 16 -2.02 -7.14 6.68
N TRP A 17 -1.97 -6.02 5.94
CA TRP A 17 -0.78 -5.17 5.94
C TRP A 17 -0.49 -4.54 7.31
N GLY A 18 -1.51 -4.26 8.12
CA GLY A 18 -1.33 -3.78 9.49
C GLY A 18 -0.61 -4.78 10.39
N THR A 19 -0.80 -6.09 10.19
CA THR A 19 -0.07 -7.12 10.95
C THR A 19 1.41 -7.22 10.54
N THR A 20 1.78 -6.70 9.37
CA THR A 20 3.16 -6.71 8.87
C THR A 20 4.13 -6.08 9.86
N TYR A 21 3.71 -5.00 10.54
CA TYR A 21 4.58 -4.32 11.53
C TYR A 21 4.98 -5.26 12.66
N ALA A 22 4.01 -5.94 13.28
CA ALA A 22 4.29 -6.89 14.35
C ALA A 22 5.18 -8.05 13.88
N VAL A 23 4.90 -8.63 12.71
CA VAL A 23 5.73 -9.70 12.13
C VAL A 23 7.16 -9.22 11.89
N THR A 24 7.32 -8.02 11.32
CA THR A 24 8.64 -7.46 11.00
C THR A 24 9.46 -7.18 12.25
N THR A 25 8.85 -6.61 13.30
CA THR A 25 9.57 -6.25 14.52
C THR A 25 9.85 -7.44 15.45
N THR A 26 9.02 -8.48 15.40
CA THR A 26 9.10 -9.62 16.32
C THR A 26 9.91 -10.78 15.74
N TRP A 27 9.79 -11.04 14.45
CA TRP A 27 10.33 -12.25 13.83
C TRP A 27 11.46 -12.01 12.84
N LEU A 28 11.60 -10.79 12.28
CA LEU A 28 12.62 -10.56 11.26
C LEU A 28 13.90 -9.94 11.83
N PRO A 29 15.08 -10.28 11.28
CA PRO A 29 16.32 -9.61 11.61
C PRO A 29 16.23 -8.10 11.38
N ALA A 30 16.70 -7.31 12.35
CA ALA A 30 16.76 -5.86 12.23
C ALA A 30 17.76 -5.42 11.16
N GLY A 31 17.55 -4.22 10.59
CA GLY A 31 18.51 -3.59 9.68
C GLY A 31 18.39 -3.99 8.20
N HIS A 32 17.43 -4.86 7.83
CA HIS A 32 17.24 -5.34 6.46
C HIS A 32 15.80 -5.08 5.91
N PRO A 33 15.28 -3.84 5.97
CA PRO A 33 13.91 -3.56 5.56
C PRO A 33 13.67 -3.73 4.06
N VAL A 34 14.64 -3.39 3.20
CA VAL A 34 14.50 -3.56 1.74
C VAL A 34 14.57 -5.03 1.36
N THR A 35 15.44 -5.81 2.02
CA THR A 35 15.49 -7.26 1.85
C THR A 35 14.15 -7.92 2.24
N ALA A 36 13.52 -7.45 3.32
CA ALA A 36 12.17 -7.91 3.68
C ALA A 36 11.14 -7.57 2.58
N GLY A 37 11.21 -6.39 1.98
CA GLY A 37 10.39 -6.00 0.83
C GLY A 37 10.63 -6.88 -0.40
N LEU A 38 11.90 -7.19 -0.71
CA LEU A 38 12.30 -8.08 -1.80
C LEU A 38 11.75 -9.49 -1.59
N LEU A 39 11.99 -10.10 -0.42
CA LEU A 39 11.52 -11.45 -0.09
C LEU A 39 10.00 -11.54 0.02
N ARG A 40 9.33 -10.44 0.32
CA ARG A 40 7.88 -10.32 0.25
C ARG A 40 7.37 -10.29 -1.19
N ALA A 41 7.99 -9.50 -2.08
CA ALA A 41 7.46 -9.20 -3.41
C ALA A 41 7.86 -10.24 -4.47
N LEU A 42 9.17 -10.50 -4.63
CA LEU A 42 9.68 -11.31 -5.72
C LEU A 42 9.22 -12.78 -5.66
N PRO A 43 9.33 -13.48 -4.52
CA PRO A 43 8.85 -14.86 -4.45
C PRO A 43 7.33 -14.96 -4.62
N ALA A 44 6.55 -14.00 -4.07
CA ALA A 44 5.12 -13.95 -4.26
C ALA A 44 4.75 -13.80 -5.74
N GLY A 45 5.44 -12.92 -6.46
CA GLY A 45 5.26 -12.75 -7.90
C GLY A 45 5.57 -14.02 -8.69
N LEU A 46 6.66 -14.73 -8.34
CA LEU A 46 7.03 -15.99 -8.95
C LEU A 46 5.99 -17.09 -8.67
N ILE A 47 5.51 -17.21 -7.43
CA ILE A 47 4.44 -18.15 -7.06
C ILE A 47 3.18 -17.87 -7.89
N LEU A 48 2.75 -16.61 -7.99
CA LEU A 48 1.58 -16.26 -8.79
C LEU A 48 1.81 -16.54 -10.28
N LEU A 49 3.02 -16.29 -10.80
CA LEU A 49 3.37 -16.61 -12.18
C LEU A 49 3.31 -18.12 -12.46
N LEU A 50 3.79 -18.95 -11.53
CA LEU A 50 3.71 -20.41 -11.63
C LEU A 50 2.27 -20.90 -11.62
N ILE A 51 1.38 -20.26 -10.83
CA ILE A 51 -0.05 -20.58 -10.77
C ILE A 51 -0.75 -20.16 -12.06
N THR A 52 -0.54 -18.95 -12.51
CA THR A 52 -1.24 -18.39 -13.68
C THR A 52 -0.67 -18.88 -15.00
N ARG A 53 0.64 -19.20 -15.03
CA ARG A 53 1.41 -19.62 -16.21
C ARG A 53 1.25 -18.67 -17.40
N THR A 54 1.11 -17.36 -17.10
CA THR A 54 0.84 -16.34 -18.11
C THR A 54 1.94 -15.28 -18.07
N LEU A 55 2.51 -14.99 -19.24
CA LEU A 55 3.46 -13.89 -19.42
C LEU A 55 2.76 -12.64 -19.97
N PRO A 56 3.33 -11.45 -19.75
CA PRO A 56 2.86 -10.23 -20.39
C PRO A 56 2.91 -10.37 -21.91
N THR A 57 1.99 -9.72 -22.61
CA THR A 57 1.97 -9.68 -24.07
C THR A 57 1.89 -8.24 -24.57
N GLY A 58 2.51 -7.95 -25.72
CA GLY A 58 2.48 -6.64 -26.34
C GLY A 58 2.92 -5.52 -25.38
N SER A 59 2.07 -4.50 -25.22
CA SER A 59 2.37 -3.34 -24.37
C SER A 59 2.39 -3.66 -22.87
N TRP A 60 1.93 -4.83 -22.43
CA TRP A 60 1.90 -5.19 -21.02
C TRP A 60 3.27 -5.52 -20.42
N TRP A 61 4.29 -5.77 -21.23
CA TRP A 61 5.66 -5.88 -20.75
C TRP A 61 6.11 -4.59 -20.04
N TRP A 62 6.06 -3.46 -20.73
CA TRP A 62 6.48 -2.19 -20.16
C TRP A 62 5.45 -1.64 -19.14
N ARG A 63 4.12 -1.86 -19.36
CA ARG A 63 3.10 -1.43 -18.40
C ARG A 63 3.24 -2.13 -17.06
N SER A 64 3.47 -3.45 -17.05
CA SER A 64 3.69 -4.19 -15.82
C SER A 64 4.98 -3.78 -15.12
N ALA A 65 6.03 -3.48 -15.89
CA ALA A 65 7.28 -2.94 -15.36
C ALA A 65 7.05 -1.58 -14.67
N VAL A 66 6.41 -0.64 -15.35
CA VAL A 66 6.10 0.69 -14.77
C VAL A 66 5.22 0.57 -13.53
N LEU A 67 4.16 -0.24 -13.57
CA LEU A 67 3.28 -0.44 -12.43
C LEU A 67 3.99 -1.15 -11.27
N GLY A 68 4.85 -2.14 -11.56
CA GLY A 68 5.65 -2.82 -10.56
C GLY A 68 6.67 -1.89 -9.91
N ILE A 69 7.35 -1.06 -10.71
CA ILE A 69 8.27 -0.03 -10.20
C ILE A 69 7.51 0.94 -9.28
N LEU A 70 6.39 1.50 -9.73
CA LEU A 70 5.65 2.51 -8.97
C LEU A 70 4.98 1.96 -7.72
N ASN A 71 4.23 0.86 -7.84
CA ASN A 71 3.41 0.34 -6.74
C ASN A 71 4.18 -0.50 -5.73
N ILE A 72 5.37 -0.98 -6.08
CA ILE A 72 6.13 -1.94 -5.27
C ILE A 72 7.58 -1.51 -5.11
N GLY A 73 8.38 -1.47 -6.18
CA GLY A 73 9.81 -1.23 -6.10
C GLY A 73 10.14 0.14 -5.53
N LEU A 74 9.78 1.21 -6.23
CA LEU A 74 10.04 2.58 -5.82
C LEU A 74 9.28 2.96 -4.55
N PHE A 75 8.00 2.52 -4.44
CA PHE A 75 7.20 2.73 -3.24
C PHE A 75 7.88 2.16 -2.00
N PHE A 76 8.31 0.90 -2.02
CA PHE A 76 8.97 0.29 -0.86
C PHE A 76 10.33 0.90 -0.58
N THR A 77 11.15 1.15 -1.61
CA THR A 77 12.46 1.80 -1.42
C THR A 77 12.31 3.14 -0.70
N LEU A 78 11.42 4.00 -1.18
CA LEU A 78 11.18 5.31 -0.58
C LEU A 78 10.50 5.22 0.80
N LEU A 79 9.57 4.27 0.98
CA LEU A 79 8.93 4.01 2.27
C LEU A 79 9.97 3.61 3.33
N PHE A 80 10.86 2.68 3.00
CA PHE A 80 11.89 2.22 3.93
C PHE A 80 12.94 3.30 4.21
N MET A 81 13.32 4.10 3.20
CA MET A 81 14.17 5.28 3.42
C MET A 81 13.50 6.27 4.39
N ALA A 82 12.21 6.54 4.22
CA ALA A 82 11.47 7.39 5.15
C ALA A 82 11.43 6.80 6.56
N ALA A 83 11.17 5.50 6.68
CA ALA A 83 11.11 4.81 7.98
C ALA A 83 12.45 4.77 8.72
N GLN A 84 13.58 4.80 8.01
CA GLN A 84 14.92 4.90 8.63
C GLN A 84 15.27 6.32 9.07
N GLN A 85 14.69 7.34 8.44
CA GLN A 85 15.03 8.76 8.64
C GLN A 85 14.02 9.52 9.50
N LEU A 86 12.84 8.95 9.71
CA LEU A 86 11.73 9.56 10.44
C LEU A 86 11.20 8.60 11.50
N PRO A 87 10.60 9.11 12.58
CA PRO A 87 9.76 8.29 13.44
C PRO A 87 8.67 7.59 12.60
N GLY A 88 8.42 6.31 12.87
CA GLY A 88 7.52 5.47 12.07
C GLY A 88 6.12 6.08 11.86
N GLY A 89 5.59 6.79 12.89
CA GLY A 89 4.32 7.50 12.80
C GLY A 89 4.33 8.61 11.75
N VAL A 90 5.42 9.38 11.64
CA VAL A 90 5.57 10.45 10.63
C VAL A 90 5.65 9.86 9.23
N ALA A 91 6.42 8.78 9.05
CA ALA A 91 6.50 8.07 7.78
C ALA A 91 5.11 7.55 7.35
N ALA A 92 4.33 6.98 8.28
CA ALA A 92 2.96 6.52 8.03
C ALA A 92 2.02 7.66 7.60
N ILE A 93 2.09 8.84 8.23
CA ILE A 93 1.29 10.01 7.85
C ILE A 93 1.63 10.46 6.43
N LEU A 94 2.92 10.60 6.11
CA LEU A 94 3.37 11.03 4.78
C LEU A 94 2.89 10.05 3.70
N THR A 95 3.01 8.75 3.92
CA THR A 95 2.53 7.72 3.00
C THR A 95 1.01 7.76 2.84
N SER A 96 0.28 8.07 3.91
CA SER A 96 -1.18 8.22 3.89
C SER A 96 -1.68 9.41 3.08
N THR A 97 -0.78 10.24 2.52
CA THR A 97 -1.14 11.30 1.56
C THR A 97 -1.37 10.78 0.14
N SER A 98 -1.08 9.51 -0.15
CA SER A 98 -1.27 8.90 -1.48
C SER A 98 -2.70 9.06 -2.08
N PRO A 99 -3.82 9.06 -1.31
CA PRO A 99 -5.13 9.38 -1.85
C PRO A 99 -5.23 10.81 -2.39
N LEU A 100 -4.54 11.78 -1.78
CA LEU A 100 -4.50 13.17 -2.27
C LEU A 100 -3.79 13.24 -3.62
N VAL A 101 -2.70 12.50 -3.79
CA VAL A 101 -1.99 12.37 -5.08
C VAL A 101 -2.92 11.76 -6.12
N ALA A 102 -3.62 10.68 -5.80
CA ALA A 102 -4.57 10.06 -6.71
C ALA A 102 -5.70 11.03 -7.11
N MET A 103 -6.24 11.80 -6.17
CA MET A 103 -7.27 12.82 -6.46
C MET A 103 -6.76 13.92 -7.40
N THR A 104 -5.53 14.37 -7.22
CA THR A 104 -4.91 15.40 -8.06
C THR A 104 -4.68 14.90 -9.49
N ILE A 105 -4.27 13.64 -9.65
CA ILE A 105 -3.91 13.07 -10.96
C ILE A 105 -5.13 12.52 -11.72
N SER A 106 -6.15 12.03 -11.02
CA SER A 106 -7.34 11.40 -11.63
C SER A 106 -8.06 12.28 -12.67
N PRO A 107 -8.23 13.60 -12.51
CA PRO A 107 -8.84 14.44 -13.54
C PRO A 107 -8.09 14.42 -14.86
N PHE A 108 -6.77 14.37 -14.83
CA PHE A 108 -5.90 14.40 -16.02
C PHE A 108 -5.81 13.03 -16.70
N LEU A 109 -5.66 11.96 -15.92
CA LEU A 109 -5.44 10.62 -16.45
C LEU A 109 -6.72 9.83 -16.69
N LEU A 110 -7.73 9.98 -15.83
CA LEU A 110 -8.98 9.23 -15.89
C LEU A 110 -10.17 10.08 -16.36
N ARG A 111 -10.00 11.40 -16.45
CA ARG A 111 -11.09 12.37 -16.69
C ARG A 111 -12.21 12.27 -15.65
N ILE A 112 -11.84 11.97 -14.42
CA ILE A 112 -12.75 11.79 -13.28
C ILE A 112 -12.38 12.82 -12.22
N LYS A 113 -13.33 13.67 -11.81
CA LYS A 113 -13.12 14.69 -10.79
C LYS A 113 -13.41 14.14 -9.39
N PRO A 114 -12.55 14.43 -8.39
CA PRO A 114 -12.84 14.07 -7.00
C PRO A 114 -14.09 14.81 -6.51
N THR A 115 -14.89 14.16 -5.70
CA THR A 115 -16.05 14.76 -5.06
C THR A 115 -15.63 15.43 -3.74
N ARG A 116 -16.47 16.33 -3.21
CA ARG A 116 -16.25 16.93 -1.89
C ARG A 116 -16.11 15.86 -0.81
N GLY A 117 -16.87 14.75 -0.91
CA GLY A 117 -16.76 13.63 0.01
C GLY A 117 -15.39 12.96 0.00
N HIS A 118 -14.74 12.81 -1.16
CA HIS A 118 -13.37 12.28 -1.22
C HIS A 118 -12.35 13.25 -0.58
N ILE A 119 -12.50 14.55 -0.77
CA ILE A 119 -11.61 15.54 -0.15
C ILE A 119 -11.75 15.51 1.38
N VAL A 120 -12.99 15.53 1.87
CA VAL A 120 -13.28 15.43 3.32
C VAL A 120 -12.75 14.12 3.88
N ALA A 121 -12.99 13.00 3.19
CA ALA A 121 -12.50 11.69 3.62
C ALA A 121 -10.96 11.64 3.70
N ALA A 122 -10.25 12.22 2.73
CA ALA A 122 -8.80 12.24 2.75
C ALA A 122 -8.24 13.09 3.91
N ILE A 123 -8.84 14.25 4.17
CA ILE A 123 -8.46 15.10 5.32
C ILE A 123 -8.72 14.35 6.63
N LEU A 124 -9.90 13.76 6.80
CA LEU A 124 -10.23 12.98 7.99
C LEU A 124 -9.29 11.77 8.15
N ALA A 125 -8.97 11.05 7.07
CA ALA A 125 -8.04 9.93 7.12
C ALA A 125 -6.65 10.38 7.59
N LEU A 126 -6.13 11.51 7.08
CA LEU A 126 -4.87 12.07 7.53
C LEU A 126 -4.89 12.48 9.01
N LEU A 127 -5.93 13.16 9.46
CA LEU A 127 -6.11 13.56 10.86
C LEU A 127 -6.20 12.33 11.77
N GLY A 128 -6.99 11.32 11.40
CA GLY A 128 -7.14 10.09 12.15
C GLY A 128 -5.85 9.28 12.23
N VAL A 129 -5.14 9.09 11.11
CA VAL A 129 -3.82 8.43 11.11
C VAL A 129 -2.82 9.21 11.94
N SER A 130 -2.82 10.54 11.87
CA SER A 130 -1.97 11.39 12.71
C SER A 130 -2.24 11.18 14.20
N ALA A 131 -3.51 11.14 14.60
CA ALA A 131 -3.90 10.89 15.99
C ALA A 131 -3.50 9.50 16.49
N ILE A 132 -3.46 8.49 15.59
CA ILE A 132 -3.02 7.13 15.91
C ILE A 132 -1.50 7.05 16.08
N THR A 133 -0.73 7.75 15.26
CA THR A 133 0.70 7.45 15.03
C THR A 133 1.67 8.53 15.48
N LEU A 134 1.23 9.78 15.70
CA LEU A 134 2.11 10.86 16.15
C LEU A 134 2.55 10.69 17.59
N THR A 135 3.87 10.78 17.77
CA THR A 135 4.51 10.84 19.10
C THR A 135 5.11 12.23 19.34
N PRO A 136 5.01 12.79 20.55
CA PRO A 136 5.65 14.07 20.89
C PRO A 136 7.16 14.01 20.67
N GLY A 137 7.74 15.12 20.17
CA GLY A 137 9.19 15.23 19.98
C GLY A 137 9.73 14.55 18.70
N ALA A 138 8.88 14.20 17.75
CA ALA A 138 9.28 13.61 16.47
C ALA A 138 10.28 14.52 15.72
N ARG A 139 11.50 14.02 15.47
CA ARG A 139 12.51 14.73 14.65
C ARG A 139 12.25 14.49 13.17
N LEU A 140 12.25 15.56 12.39
CA LEU A 140 12.04 15.51 10.94
C LEU A 140 13.38 15.71 10.23
N THR A 141 13.73 14.80 9.33
CA THR A 141 14.85 14.97 8.39
C THR A 141 14.31 15.29 7.01
N VAL A 142 14.99 16.18 6.27
CA VAL A 142 14.59 16.55 4.91
C VAL A 142 14.54 15.32 4.00
N VAL A 143 15.54 14.46 4.09
CA VAL A 143 15.63 13.21 3.30
C VAL A 143 14.42 12.30 3.58
N GLY A 144 14.07 12.11 4.86
CA GLY A 144 12.93 11.30 5.26
C GLY A 144 11.60 11.86 4.76
N VAL A 145 11.40 13.18 4.85
CA VAL A 145 10.18 13.84 4.35
C VAL A 145 10.05 13.69 2.83
N ILE A 146 11.13 13.95 2.09
CA ILE A 146 11.14 13.76 0.62
C ILE A 146 10.86 12.31 0.25
N ALA A 147 11.48 11.35 0.94
CA ALA A 147 11.25 9.94 0.71
C ALA A 147 9.80 9.52 1.04
N GLY A 148 9.24 9.98 2.17
CA GLY A 148 7.84 9.70 2.54
C GLY A 148 6.83 10.26 1.56
N LEU A 149 6.98 11.51 1.13
CA LEU A 149 6.14 12.12 0.09
C LEU A 149 6.36 11.43 -1.27
N GLY A 150 7.61 11.10 -1.61
CA GLY A 150 7.94 10.36 -2.83
C GLY A 150 7.27 9.00 -2.88
N SER A 151 7.21 8.27 -1.75
CA SER A 151 6.48 7.00 -1.65
C SER A 151 4.98 7.18 -1.90
N ALA A 152 4.37 8.22 -1.32
CA ALA A 152 2.97 8.55 -1.54
C ALA A 152 2.68 8.91 -3.00
N ILE A 153 3.56 9.68 -3.63
CA ILE A 153 3.46 10.05 -5.06
C ILE A 153 3.56 8.79 -5.92
N SER A 154 4.55 7.93 -5.65
CA SER A 154 4.75 6.68 -6.38
C SER A 154 3.51 5.78 -6.32
N MET A 155 2.98 5.52 -5.13
CA MET A 155 1.78 4.71 -4.93
C MET A 155 0.55 5.36 -5.57
N GLY A 156 0.30 6.65 -5.30
CA GLY A 156 -0.88 7.35 -5.84
C GLY A 156 -0.90 7.37 -7.37
N PHE A 157 0.25 7.66 -7.98
CA PHE A 157 0.41 7.66 -9.44
C PHE A 157 0.26 6.25 -10.01
N GLY A 158 0.93 5.26 -9.42
CA GLY A 158 0.86 3.87 -9.85
C GLY A 158 -0.57 3.30 -9.79
N MET A 159 -1.34 3.64 -8.75
CA MET A 159 -2.74 3.20 -8.61
C MET A 159 -3.65 3.84 -9.67
N VAL A 160 -3.47 5.13 -9.98
CA VAL A 160 -4.23 5.81 -11.03
C VAL A 160 -3.88 5.24 -12.41
N LEU A 161 -2.60 4.98 -12.68
CA LEU A 161 -2.18 4.31 -13.92
C LEU A 161 -2.71 2.88 -14.02
N ALA A 162 -2.68 2.11 -12.94
CA ALA A 162 -3.25 0.77 -12.91
C ALA A 162 -4.76 0.79 -13.23
N LYS A 163 -5.46 1.79 -12.70
CA LYS A 163 -6.89 2.02 -13.03
C LYS A 163 -7.08 2.40 -14.50
N ARG A 164 -6.25 3.30 -15.04
CA ARG A 164 -6.31 3.77 -16.41
C ARG A 164 -6.06 2.66 -17.44
N TRP A 165 -5.01 1.86 -17.20
CA TRP A 165 -4.64 0.79 -18.12
C TRP A 165 -5.51 -0.46 -17.99
N GLY A 166 -6.17 -0.61 -16.83
CA GLY A 166 -7.05 -1.75 -16.57
C GLY A 166 -6.29 -3.08 -16.58
N GLN A 167 -6.81 -4.02 -17.33
CA GLN A 167 -6.22 -5.36 -17.49
C GLN A 167 -6.25 -5.78 -18.95
N PRO A 168 -5.29 -6.58 -19.43
CA PRO A 168 -5.33 -7.10 -20.79
C PRO A 168 -6.53 -8.02 -20.98
N ALA A 169 -7.03 -8.08 -22.21
CA ALA A 169 -8.16 -8.94 -22.57
C ALA A 169 -7.87 -10.41 -22.19
N GLY A 170 -8.85 -11.08 -21.61
CA GLY A 170 -8.74 -12.48 -21.19
C GLY A 170 -7.85 -12.71 -19.96
N ARG A 171 -7.34 -11.67 -19.31
CA ARG A 171 -6.51 -11.75 -18.12
C ARG A 171 -7.26 -11.34 -16.85
N ASN A 172 -6.79 -11.85 -15.73
CA ASN A 172 -7.37 -11.58 -14.41
C ASN A 172 -6.38 -10.78 -13.53
N PRO A 173 -6.81 -10.28 -12.35
CA PRO A 173 -5.93 -9.56 -11.43
C PRO A 173 -4.70 -10.36 -10.96
N LEU A 174 -4.76 -11.68 -10.89
CA LEU A 174 -3.62 -12.52 -10.51
C LEU A 174 -2.48 -12.40 -11.52
N ASP A 175 -2.81 -12.43 -12.84
CA ASP A 175 -1.83 -12.32 -13.91
C ASP A 175 -1.03 -11.02 -13.80
N THR A 176 -1.76 -9.90 -13.79
CA THR A 176 -1.14 -8.57 -13.74
C THR A 176 -0.43 -8.28 -12.42
N THR A 177 -0.91 -8.86 -11.31
CA THR A 177 -0.24 -8.76 -10.01
C THR A 177 1.08 -9.54 -10.00
N ALA A 178 1.12 -10.76 -10.56
CA ALA A 178 2.35 -11.54 -10.69
C ALA A 178 3.44 -10.73 -11.40
N TRP A 179 3.10 -10.12 -12.54
CA TRP A 179 4.04 -9.33 -13.33
C TRP A 179 4.53 -8.09 -12.59
N GLN A 180 3.64 -7.38 -11.88
CA GLN A 180 4.00 -6.20 -11.09
C GLN A 180 4.90 -6.55 -9.90
N LEU A 181 4.59 -7.65 -9.18
CA LEU A 181 5.39 -8.10 -8.04
C LEU A 181 6.80 -8.53 -8.47
N ILE A 182 6.93 -9.21 -9.62
CA ILE A 182 8.24 -9.60 -10.17
C ILE A 182 9.02 -8.35 -10.58
N ALA A 183 8.42 -7.44 -11.35
CA ALA A 183 9.09 -6.24 -11.80
C ALA A 183 9.50 -5.33 -10.63
N GLY A 184 8.59 -5.13 -9.67
CA GLY A 184 8.87 -4.32 -8.47
C GLY A 184 9.89 -4.97 -7.55
N GLY A 185 9.81 -6.30 -7.36
CA GLY A 185 10.81 -7.06 -6.61
C GLY A 185 12.20 -7.00 -7.24
N ALA A 186 12.29 -7.09 -8.57
CA ALA A 186 13.56 -6.97 -9.28
C ALA A 186 14.26 -5.61 -9.04
N VAL A 187 13.47 -4.53 -8.93
CA VAL A 187 14.00 -3.18 -8.60
C VAL A 187 14.60 -3.13 -7.19
N LEU A 188 14.10 -3.95 -6.25
CA LEU A 188 14.61 -4.00 -4.88
C LEU A 188 15.96 -4.75 -4.76
N ILE A 189 16.33 -5.59 -5.73
CA ILE A 189 17.55 -6.41 -5.68
C ILE A 189 18.81 -5.58 -5.39
N PRO A 190 19.15 -4.52 -6.15
CA PRO A 190 20.37 -3.76 -5.91
C PRO A 190 20.39 -3.09 -4.53
N PHE A 191 19.25 -2.64 -4.04
CA PHE A 191 19.15 -2.03 -2.72
C PHE A 191 19.24 -3.08 -1.60
N ALA A 192 18.68 -4.27 -1.78
CA ALA A 192 18.82 -5.37 -0.83
C ALA A 192 20.27 -5.89 -0.76
N ILE A 193 20.99 -5.91 -1.90
CA ILE A 193 22.42 -6.22 -1.93
C ILE A 193 23.21 -5.16 -1.14
N ALA A 194 22.86 -3.89 -1.25
CA ALA A 194 23.50 -2.80 -0.51
C ALA A 194 23.25 -2.86 1.01
N GLU A 195 22.17 -3.49 1.47
CA GLU A 195 21.93 -3.76 2.91
C GLU A 195 22.88 -4.82 3.48
N GLY A 196 23.55 -5.59 2.62
CA GLY A 196 24.45 -6.69 3.02
C GLY A 196 23.71 -8.02 3.25
N PRO A 197 24.45 -9.07 3.62
CA PRO A 197 23.89 -10.40 3.80
C PRO A 197 23.01 -10.47 5.06
N LEU A 198 21.92 -11.22 4.98
CA LEU A 198 21.09 -11.54 6.15
C LEU A 198 21.92 -12.36 7.14
N THR A 199 21.99 -11.90 8.37
CA THR A 199 22.61 -12.62 9.50
C THR A 199 21.53 -13.09 10.47
N ASN A 200 21.78 -14.18 11.19
CA ASN A 200 20.91 -14.72 12.24
C ASN A 200 19.47 -15.02 11.76
N VAL A 201 19.35 -15.70 10.61
CA VAL A 201 18.05 -16.17 10.11
C VAL A 201 17.68 -17.45 10.84
N ASP A 202 16.78 -17.33 11.81
CA ASP A 202 16.22 -18.44 12.56
C ASP A 202 14.87 -18.91 11.99
N LEU A 203 14.26 -19.94 12.58
CA LEU A 203 12.98 -20.48 12.13
C LEU A 203 11.83 -19.45 12.22
N PRO A 204 11.68 -18.62 13.26
CA PRO A 204 10.76 -17.49 13.31
C PRO A 204 10.95 -16.53 12.14
N ALA A 205 12.19 -16.16 11.78
CA ALA A 205 12.46 -15.28 10.66
C ALA A 205 11.99 -15.88 9.32
N VAL A 206 12.26 -17.16 9.08
CA VAL A 206 11.75 -17.87 7.89
C VAL A 206 10.23 -17.85 7.86
N GLY A 207 9.57 -18.11 9.00
CA GLY A 207 8.11 -18.02 9.14
C GLY A 207 7.58 -16.62 8.83
N GLY A 208 8.28 -15.58 9.31
CA GLY A 208 7.95 -14.18 9.05
C GLY A 208 8.04 -13.81 7.58
N TYR A 209 9.13 -14.20 6.90
CA TYR A 209 9.26 -13.98 5.44
C TYR A 209 8.20 -14.73 4.65
N ALA A 210 7.91 -15.99 5.02
CA ALA A 210 6.85 -16.78 4.39
C ALA A 210 5.46 -16.13 4.58
N TYR A 211 5.17 -15.64 5.78
CA TYR A 211 3.94 -14.89 6.06
C TYR A 211 3.83 -13.62 5.20
N LEU A 212 4.88 -12.81 5.14
CA LEU A 212 4.90 -11.60 4.32
C LEU A 212 4.74 -11.91 2.83
N CYS A 213 5.36 -12.97 2.34
CA CYS A 213 5.26 -13.42 0.95
C CYS A 213 3.83 -13.89 0.63
N ILE A 214 3.26 -14.81 1.43
CA ILE A 214 1.98 -15.44 1.12
C ILE A 214 0.82 -14.49 1.42
N PHE A 215 0.68 -14.07 2.69
CA PHE A 215 -0.45 -13.25 3.13
C PHE A 215 -0.24 -11.77 2.80
N GLY A 216 0.96 -11.24 3.03
CA GLY A 216 1.28 -9.84 2.78
C GLY A 216 1.38 -9.48 1.30
N ALA A 217 1.64 -10.44 0.40
CA ALA A 217 1.80 -10.16 -1.02
C ALA A 217 0.94 -11.08 -1.91
N ALA A 218 1.18 -12.39 -1.96
CA ALA A 218 0.56 -13.28 -2.94
C ALA A 218 -0.98 -13.30 -2.86
N LEU A 219 -1.57 -13.17 -1.67
CA LEU A 219 -3.01 -13.07 -1.46
C LEU A 219 -3.50 -11.62 -1.40
N ALA A 220 -2.74 -10.74 -0.76
CA ALA A 220 -3.15 -9.36 -0.53
C ALA A 220 -3.23 -8.53 -1.81
N TYR A 221 -2.18 -8.51 -2.63
CA TYR A 221 -2.14 -7.65 -3.83
C TYR A 221 -3.16 -8.03 -4.90
N PRO A 222 -3.40 -9.32 -5.23
CA PRO A 222 -4.48 -9.66 -6.15
C PRO A 222 -5.84 -9.17 -5.69
N ASN A 223 -6.12 -9.28 -4.37
CA ASN A 223 -7.35 -8.78 -3.78
C ASN A 223 -7.44 -7.24 -3.85
N TRP A 224 -6.32 -6.54 -3.60
CA TRP A 224 -6.21 -5.09 -3.72
C TRP A 224 -6.49 -4.61 -5.14
N PHE A 225 -5.82 -5.18 -6.13
CA PHE A 225 -6.01 -4.80 -7.54
C PHE A 225 -7.36 -5.27 -8.11
N ALA A 226 -7.94 -6.35 -7.59
CA ALA A 226 -9.32 -6.73 -7.91
C ALA A 226 -10.33 -5.70 -7.41
N GLY A 227 -10.09 -5.13 -6.20
CA GLY A 227 -10.85 -3.99 -5.69
C GLY A 227 -10.71 -2.75 -6.58
N LEU A 228 -9.48 -2.41 -6.98
CA LEU A 228 -9.20 -1.27 -7.86
C LEU A 228 -9.92 -1.37 -9.21
N LYS A 229 -10.13 -2.58 -9.73
CA LYS A 229 -10.90 -2.79 -10.97
C LYS A 229 -12.35 -2.28 -10.85
N ARG A 230 -12.93 -2.34 -9.67
CA ARG A 230 -14.35 -2.07 -9.40
C ARG A 230 -14.61 -0.76 -8.65
N LEU A 231 -13.67 -0.32 -7.82
CA LEU A 231 -13.74 0.89 -7.00
C LEU A 231 -12.86 1.98 -7.61
N ASP A 232 -13.04 3.22 -7.13
CA ASP A 232 -12.16 4.33 -7.49
C ASP A 232 -10.79 4.19 -6.85
N ALA A 233 -9.72 4.65 -7.53
CA ALA A 233 -8.36 4.59 -7.02
C ALA A 233 -8.22 5.29 -5.66
N THR A 234 -8.84 6.46 -5.51
CA THR A 234 -8.86 7.21 -4.25
C THR A 234 -9.57 6.44 -3.14
N ALA A 235 -10.72 5.85 -3.43
CA ALA A 235 -11.48 5.06 -2.45
C ALA A 235 -10.70 3.81 -2.00
N VAL A 236 -9.99 3.15 -2.92
CA VAL A 236 -9.12 2.00 -2.58
C VAL A 236 -7.96 2.46 -1.70
N LEU A 237 -7.26 3.54 -2.07
CA LEU A 237 -6.14 4.08 -1.28
C LEU A 237 -6.56 4.51 0.12
N LEU A 238 -7.76 5.07 0.30
CA LEU A 238 -8.31 5.42 1.61
C LEU A 238 -8.56 4.19 2.51
N LEU A 239 -8.89 3.03 1.93
CA LEU A 239 -8.93 1.77 2.70
C LEU A 239 -7.57 1.45 3.32
N GLY A 240 -6.46 1.90 2.73
CA GLY A 240 -5.11 1.73 3.27
C GLY A 240 -4.93 2.27 4.69
N ALA A 241 -5.74 3.25 5.10
CA ALA A 241 -5.75 3.78 6.47
C ALA A 241 -6.19 2.75 7.53
N LEU A 242 -6.74 1.59 7.14
CA LEU A 242 -6.99 0.47 8.05
C LEU A 242 -5.69 -0.19 8.53
N SER A 243 -4.57 -0.05 7.79
CA SER A 243 -3.30 -0.66 8.18
C SER A 243 -2.77 -0.12 9.52
N PRO A 244 -2.63 1.20 9.76
CA PRO A 244 -2.24 1.71 11.07
C PRO A 244 -3.29 1.43 12.16
N VAL A 245 -4.58 1.37 11.83
CA VAL A 245 -5.63 0.96 12.78
C VAL A 245 -5.39 -0.47 13.25
N THR A 246 -5.15 -1.39 12.33
CA THR A 246 -4.89 -2.80 12.66
C THR A 246 -3.59 -2.94 13.47
N ALA A 247 -2.54 -2.21 13.10
CA ALA A 247 -1.28 -2.22 13.83
C ALA A 247 -1.47 -1.76 15.28
N LEU A 248 -2.21 -0.67 15.51
CA LEU A 248 -2.52 -0.18 16.85
C LEU A 248 -3.36 -1.17 17.66
N LEU A 249 -4.38 -1.78 17.05
CA LEU A 249 -5.24 -2.77 17.74
C LEU A 249 -4.44 -4.01 18.13
N LEU A 250 -3.50 -4.43 17.28
CA LEU A 250 -2.63 -5.57 17.59
C LEU A 250 -1.66 -5.23 18.73
N ASP A 251 -1.07 -4.04 18.71
CA ASP A 251 -0.21 -3.55 19.78
C ASP A 251 -0.97 -3.45 21.12
N ALA A 252 -2.23 -3.02 21.07
CA ALA A 252 -3.11 -2.94 22.25
C ALA A 252 -3.37 -4.29 22.93
N VAL A 253 -3.41 -5.38 22.14
CA VAL A 253 -3.61 -6.75 22.66
C VAL A 253 -2.32 -7.29 23.31
N THR A 254 -1.14 -6.87 22.80
CA THR A 254 0.15 -7.46 23.16
C THR A 254 0.95 -6.63 24.17
N HIS A 255 0.78 -5.30 24.22
CA HIS A 255 1.64 -4.39 24.97
C HIS A 255 0.89 -3.32 25.79
N THR A 256 0.29 -2.34 25.15
CA THR A 256 -0.25 -1.14 25.82
C THR A 256 -1.64 -0.77 25.32
N ALA A 257 -2.53 -0.44 26.25
CA ALA A 257 -3.87 0.04 25.90
C ALA A 257 -3.81 1.35 25.08
N PRO A 258 -4.64 1.50 24.04
CA PRO A 258 -4.70 2.74 23.26
C PRO A 258 -5.07 3.94 24.11
N THR A 259 -4.43 5.06 23.86
CA THR A 259 -4.82 6.33 24.48
C THR A 259 -6.18 6.82 23.96
N PRO A 260 -6.91 7.70 24.69
CA PRO A 260 -8.15 8.30 24.22
C PRO A 260 -8.00 8.99 22.85
N LEU A 261 -6.85 9.64 22.58
CA LEU A 261 -6.56 10.27 21.30
C LEU A 261 -6.46 9.23 20.16
N GLN A 262 -5.82 8.11 20.42
CA GLN A 262 -5.71 7.01 19.44
C GLN A 262 -7.08 6.36 19.16
N LEU A 263 -7.92 6.19 20.17
CA LEU A 263 -9.31 5.72 20.00
C LEU A 263 -10.14 6.69 19.15
N CYS A 264 -10.05 7.99 19.40
CA CYS A 264 -10.66 9.01 18.55
C CYS A 264 -10.12 8.91 17.10
N GLY A 265 -8.81 8.72 16.93
CA GLY A 265 -8.18 8.52 15.62
C GLY A 265 -8.76 7.34 14.85
N ILE A 266 -8.99 6.19 15.50
CA ILE A 266 -9.65 5.02 14.89
C ILE A 266 -11.04 5.41 14.37
N ILE A 267 -11.86 6.05 15.20
CA ILE A 267 -13.23 6.45 14.83
C ILE A 267 -13.19 7.37 13.61
N VAL A 268 -12.28 8.35 13.59
CA VAL A 268 -12.12 9.30 12.48
C VAL A 268 -11.70 8.60 11.19
N VAL A 269 -10.77 7.64 11.26
CA VAL A 269 -10.36 6.83 10.09
C VAL A 269 -11.53 6.01 9.55
N LEU A 270 -12.28 5.34 10.41
CA LEU A 270 -13.45 4.55 9.98
C LEU A 270 -14.52 5.43 9.34
N ALA A 271 -14.80 6.61 9.92
CA ALA A 271 -15.71 7.59 9.33
C ALA A 271 -15.23 8.06 7.95
N ALA A 272 -13.92 8.35 7.79
CA ALA A 272 -13.32 8.73 6.51
C ALA A 272 -13.54 7.65 5.43
N ILE A 273 -13.31 6.40 5.76
CA ILE A 273 -13.51 5.27 4.85
C ILE A 273 -14.98 5.17 4.42
N VAL A 274 -15.93 5.27 5.36
CA VAL A 274 -17.36 5.23 5.04
C VAL A 274 -17.78 6.39 4.14
N ILE A 275 -17.30 7.61 4.41
CA ILE A 275 -17.55 8.79 3.56
C ILE A 275 -17.02 8.56 2.14
N ALA A 276 -15.79 8.06 2.01
CA ALA A 276 -15.18 7.80 0.72
C ALA A 276 -15.99 6.78 -0.10
N GLN A 277 -16.40 5.67 0.51
CA GLN A 277 -17.14 4.61 -0.18
C GLN A 277 -18.56 5.05 -0.61
N LYS A 278 -19.16 6.01 0.11
CA LYS A 278 -20.47 6.59 -0.23
C LYS A 278 -20.40 7.75 -1.22
N SER A 279 -19.21 8.16 -1.64
CA SER A 279 -18.97 9.33 -2.48
C SER A 279 -18.42 8.94 -3.86
N PRO A 280 -19.20 8.27 -4.74
CA PRO A 280 -18.68 7.79 -6.02
C PRO A 280 -18.16 8.97 -6.86
N MET A 281 -16.99 8.81 -7.47
CA MET A 281 -16.46 9.80 -8.40
C MET A 281 -17.35 9.90 -9.62
N ARG A 282 -17.66 11.11 -10.06
CA ARG A 282 -18.43 11.37 -11.29
C ARG A 282 -17.48 11.48 -12.48
N ALA A 283 -17.77 10.76 -13.57
CA ALA A 283 -17.14 11.05 -14.85
C ALA A 283 -17.33 12.53 -15.16
N SER A 284 -16.29 13.25 -15.54
CA SER A 284 -16.49 14.62 -16.01
C SER A 284 -17.38 14.55 -17.23
N ALA A 285 -18.56 15.19 -17.17
CA ALA A 285 -19.44 15.31 -18.31
C ALA A 285 -18.61 15.82 -19.48
N GLY A 286 -18.62 15.06 -20.58
CA GLY A 286 -17.72 15.28 -21.70
C GLY A 286 -17.87 16.69 -22.26
N VAL A 287 -16.74 17.23 -22.61
CA VAL A 287 -16.66 18.15 -23.75
C VAL A 287 -16.62 17.23 -24.99
N PRO A 288 -17.48 17.44 -25.98
CA PRO A 288 -17.61 16.61 -27.17
C PRO A 288 -16.31 16.47 -27.96
#